data_667fcf5d9bbb5046b1f1704a2fc6fc9a
#
_entry.id   667fcf5d9bbb5046b1f1704a2fc6fc9a
#
_cell.length_a   1.000
_cell.length_b   1.000
_cell.length_c   1.000
_cell.angle_alpha   90.00
_cell.angle_beta   90.00
_cell.angle_gamma   90.00
#
_symmetry.space_group_name_H-M   'P 1'
#
loop_
_entity.id
_entity.type
_entity.pdbx_description
1 polymer ?
#
loop_
_entity_poly.entity_id
_entity_poly.type
_entity_poly.pdbx_seq_one_letter_code
_entity_poly.pdbx_strand_id
1 'polypeptide(L)'
;HQRGIFISGTPPTQENSPVMPLRFEKITTHKKRFLDLLLLADEQESMIDRYLERGEMFVARDDGQVVAECVVTDEADRIGEIKNLAVPLQYQRKGYGRQMLEFLEAYYRERYRTLLVGTGDVPRTLRFYERCGYVRSHLIPGFFTDHYDHPIIEDGRQLVDMVYLKKSL
;
A
#
# COMPACT_ATOMS: atom_id res chain seq x y z
N HIS A 1 -34.69 -33.91 24.18
CA HIS A 1 -34.18 -33.42 24.64
C HIS A 1 -32.82 -33.41 24.57
N GLN A 2 -32.22 -33.07 24.04
CA GLN A 2 -31.07 -33.09 23.79
C GLN A 2 -30.30 -32.10 24.15
N ARG A 3 -30.45 -31.57 24.82
CA ARG A 3 -29.84 -30.63 25.12
C ARG A 3 -28.67 -30.95 25.50
N GLY A 4 -27.99 -30.71 25.65
CA GLY A 4 -26.98 -31.01 26.25
C GLY A 4 -25.83 -31.06 25.57
N ILE A 5 -25.76 -31.01 24.72
CA ILE A 5 -24.81 -31.34 24.12
C ILE A 5 -23.93 -30.34 23.86
N PHE A 6 -24.03 -29.43 24.04
CA PHE A 6 -23.25 -28.56 23.62
C PHE A 6 -22.37 -28.24 24.36
N ILE A 7 -22.34 -28.37 24.80
CA ILE A 7 -21.75 -28.20 25.56
C ILE A 7 -20.56 -27.95 25.63
N SER A 8 -20.02 -28.15 25.93
CA SER A 8 -18.82 -28.05 26.21
C SER A 8 -18.01 -27.94 25.16
N GLY A 9 -18.39 -27.74 24.26
CA GLY A 9 -17.57 -27.66 23.25
C GLY A 9 -16.84 -26.42 23.25
N THR A 10 -15.65 -26.42 23.39
CA THR A 10 -14.89 -25.34 22.99
C THR A 10 -15.28 -25.08 21.58
N PRO A 11 -15.56 -23.90 21.22
CA PRO A 11 -15.77 -23.61 19.83
C PRO A 11 -14.52 -24.09 19.12
N PRO A 12 -14.67 -24.71 18.01
CA PRO A 12 -13.51 -25.14 17.28
C PRO A 12 -12.64 -23.92 17.15
N THR A 13 -11.52 -24.00 17.70
CA THR A 13 -10.55 -22.99 17.51
C THR A 13 -10.44 -22.87 16.03
N GLN A 14 -10.61 -21.69 15.55
CA GLN A 14 -10.47 -21.49 14.13
C GLN A 14 -9.06 -21.78 13.71
N GLU A 15 -8.33 -22.51 14.53
CA GLU A 15 -6.99 -22.73 14.25
C GLU A 15 -6.75 -23.59 13.08
N ASN A 16 -7.73 -24.16 12.53
CA ASN A 16 -7.50 -25.12 11.46
C ASN A 16 -8.11 -24.76 10.13
N SER A 17 -8.65 -23.55 9.99
CA SER A 17 -8.92 -23.08 8.65
C SER A 17 -7.57 -22.73 8.06
N PRO A 18 -7.15 -23.35 6.98
CA PRO A 18 -5.94 -22.88 6.34
C PRO A 18 -6.21 -21.45 5.90
N VAL A 19 -5.58 -20.52 6.54
CA VAL A 19 -5.54 -19.16 6.07
C VAL A 19 -4.80 -19.26 4.76
N MET A 20 -5.51 -19.12 3.66
CA MET A 20 -4.85 -19.07 2.36
C MET A 20 -3.95 -17.85 2.38
N PRO A 21 -2.64 -18.02 2.15
CA PRO A 21 -1.76 -16.87 2.11
C PRO A 21 -2.13 -15.96 0.95
N LEU A 22 -1.85 -14.69 1.06
CA LEU A 22 -2.03 -13.78 -0.04
C LEU A 22 -1.13 -14.20 -1.20
N ARG A 23 -1.66 -14.05 -2.40
CA ARG A 23 -0.89 -14.29 -3.61
C ARG A 23 -0.49 -12.96 -4.19
N PHE A 24 0.79 -12.79 -4.46
CA PHE A 24 1.32 -11.56 -5.04
C PHE A 24 1.66 -11.80 -6.51
N GLU A 25 1.20 -10.89 -7.36
CA GLU A 25 1.36 -11.01 -8.80
C GLU A 25 1.98 -9.74 -9.35
N LYS A 26 3.06 -9.89 -10.13
CA LYS A 26 3.65 -8.74 -10.81
C LYS A 26 2.87 -8.46 -12.09
N ILE A 27 2.44 -7.23 -12.26
CA ILE A 27 1.66 -6.80 -13.40
C ILE A 27 2.60 -6.14 -14.41
N THR A 28 2.77 -6.75 -15.57
CA THR A 28 3.72 -6.28 -16.56
C THR A 28 3.08 -5.62 -17.78
N THR A 29 1.79 -5.83 -18.01
CA THR A 29 1.07 -5.25 -19.15
C THR A 29 -0.31 -4.78 -18.72
N HIS A 30 -0.87 -3.84 -19.48
CA HIS A 30 -2.22 -3.33 -19.23
C HIS A 30 -2.43 -2.90 -17.78
N LYS A 31 -1.48 -2.18 -17.23
CA LYS A 31 -1.50 -1.75 -15.83
C LYS A 31 -2.71 -0.87 -15.51
N LYS A 32 -3.19 -0.11 -16.50
CA LYS A 32 -4.35 0.76 -16.31
C LYS A 32 -5.68 0.03 -16.20
N ARG A 33 -5.70 -1.30 -16.33
CA ARG A 33 -6.91 -2.04 -15.95
C ARG A 33 -7.19 -1.94 -14.46
N PHE A 34 -6.19 -1.50 -13.67
CA PHE A 34 -6.34 -1.24 -12.24
C PHE A 34 -6.41 0.26 -11.93
N LEU A 35 -6.78 1.09 -12.92
CA LEU A 35 -6.76 2.55 -12.75
C LEU A 35 -7.62 3.02 -11.58
N ASP A 36 -8.79 2.43 -11.38
CA ASP A 36 -9.67 2.83 -10.27
C ASP A 36 -8.97 2.65 -8.93
N LEU A 37 -8.19 1.59 -8.78
CA LEU A 37 -7.46 1.32 -7.56
C LEU A 37 -6.26 2.27 -7.42
N LEU A 38 -5.54 2.51 -8.51
CA LEU A 38 -4.43 3.46 -8.51
C LEU A 38 -4.89 4.87 -8.11
N LEU A 39 -6.08 5.28 -8.57
CA LEU A 39 -6.64 6.59 -8.25
C LEU A 39 -7.02 6.75 -6.78
N LEU A 40 -7.18 5.66 -6.03
CA LEU A 40 -7.42 5.76 -4.58
C LEU A 40 -6.22 6.35 -3.85
N ALA A 41 -5.01 6.07 -4.31
CA ALA A 41 -3.80 6.58 -3.67
C ALA A 41 -3.27 7.84 -4.34
N ASP A 42 -3.58 8.07 -5.62
CA ASP A 42 -3.10 9.22 -6.36
C ASP A 42 -4.20 9.66 -7.33
N GLU A 43 -4.94 10.67 -6.96
CA GLU A 43 -6.22 10.95 -7.61
C GLU A 43 -6.14 11.70 -8.93
N GLN A 44 -4.97 11.85 -9.53
CA GLN A 44 -4.82 12.49 -10.83
C GLN A 44 -4.07 11.56 -11.79
N GLU A 45 -4.76 11.14 -12.85
CA GLU A 45 -4.19 10.17 -13.79
C GLU A 45 -2.89 10.65 -14.43
N SER A 46 -2.79 11.95 -14.74
CA SER A 46 -1.57 12.49 -15.33
C SER A 46 -0.37 12.38 -14.39
N MET A 47 -0.59 12.37 -13.09
CA MET A 47 0.47 12.13 -12.12
C MET A 47 0.85 10.66 -12.07
N ILE A 48 -0.13 9.76 -12.15
CA ILE A 48 0.10 8.32 -12.23
C ILE A 48 0.93 8.00 -13.47
N ASP A 49 0.66 8.65 -14.59
CA ASP A 49 1.38 8.45 -15.85
C ASP A 49 2.87 8.74 -15.72
N ARG A 50 3.28 9.55 -14.75
CA ARG A 50 4.69 9.90 -14.57
C ARG A 50 5.55 8.73 -14.10
N TYR A 51 4.93 7.71 -13.47
CA TYR A 51 5.69 6.62 -12.88
C TYR A 51 5.19 5.21 -13.24
N LEU A 52 3.97 5.08 -13.78
CA LEU A 52 3.34 3.76 -13.90
C LEU A 52 4.12 2.83 -14.83
N GLU A 53 4.47 3.28 -16.02
CA GLU A 53 5.13 2.41 -17.00
C GLU A 53 6.59 2.11 -16.63
N ARG A 54 7.29 3.06 -16.04
CA ARG A 54 8.66 2.82 -15.61
C ARG A 54 8.76 2.07 -14.29
N GLY A 55 7.67 1.98 -13.56
CA GLY A 55 7.62 1.30 -12.27
C GLY A 55 7.32 -0.18 -12.40
N GLU A 56 7.56 -0.90 -11.33
CA GLU A 56 7.13 -2.28 -11.19
C GLU A 56 5.83 -2.29 -10.38
N MET A 57 4.79 -2.94 -10.92
CA MET A 57 3.48 -2.97 -10.30
C MET A 57 3.18 -4.36 -9.77
N PHE A 58 2.61 -4.42 -8.58
CA PHE A 58 2.18 -5.67 -7.95
C PHE A 58 0.75 -5.55 -7.46
N VAL A 59 0.01 -6.66 -7.53
CA VAL A 59 -1.27 -6.77 -6.84
C VAL A 59 -1.21 -7.96 -5.89
N ALA A 60 -1.93 -7.84 -4.78
CA ALA A 60 -2.14 -8.94 -3.85
C ALA A 60 -3.55 -9.45 -4.02
N ARG A 61 -3.72 -10.77 -4.04
CA ARG A 61 -5.02 -11.39 -4.14
C ARG A 61 -5.28 -12.27 -2.92
N ASP A 62 -6.50 -12.15 -2.40
CA ASP A 62 -7.00 -13.02 -1.36
C ASP A 62 -8.21 -13.75 -1.94
N ASP A 63 -8.09 -15.08 -2.11
CA ASP A 63 -9.13 -15.91 -2.72
C ASP A 63 -9.60 -15.31 -4.06
N GLY A 64 -8.65 -14.92 -4.88
CA GLY A 64 -8.92 -14.40 -6.21
C GLY A 64 -9.28 -12.92 -6.29
N GLN A 65 -9.59 -12.28 -5.17
CA GLN A 65 -9.95 -10.86 -5.14
C GLN A 65 -8.72 -10.00 -4.97
N VAL A 66 -8.63 -8.90 -5.71
CA VAL A 66 -7.53 -7.95 -5.54
C VAL A 66 -7.77 -7.15 -4.26
N VAL A 67 -6.88 -7.29 -3.31
CA VAL A 67 -7.01 -6.65 -1.99
C VAL A 67 -5.97 -5.58 -1.72
N ALA A 68 -4.96 -5.46 -2.57
CA ALA A 68 -3.97 -4.39 -2.49
C ALA A 68 -3.23 -4.25 -3.81
N GLU A 69 -2.67 -3.09 -4.04
CA GLU A 69 -1.88 -2.78 -5.21
C GLU A 69 -0.71 -1.90 -4.78
N CYS A 70 0.42 -1.97 -5.51
CA CYS A 70 1.49 -0.99 -5.34
C CYS A 70 2.29 -0.82 -6.63
N VAL A 71 2.97 0.32 -6.73
CA VAL A 71 3.94 0.60 -7.79
C VAL A 71 5.22 1.08 -7.13
N VAL A 72 6.34 0.49 -7.53
CA VAL A 72 7.67 0.86 -7.00
C VAL A 72 8.56 1.23 -8.18
N THR A 73 9.28 2.34 -8.03
CA THR A 73 10.23 2.81 -9.05
C THR A 73 11.64 2.72 -8.52
N ASP A 74 12.59 2.57 -9.45
CA ASP A 74 14.01 2.62 -9.15
C ASP A 74 14.45 4.08 -9.16
N GLU A 75 14.99 4.58 -8.07
CA GLU A 75 15.39 5.99 -7.94
C GLU A 75 16.91 6.17 -7.85
N ALA A 76 17.69 5.18 -8.29
CA ALA A 76 19.14 5.19 -8.24
C ALA A 76 19.70 4.98 -6.83
N ASP A 77 21.00 4.76 -6.74
CA ASP A 77 21.73 4.60 -5.47
C ASP A 77 21.13 3.53 -4.55
N ARG A 78 20.57 2.48 -5.14
CA ARG A 78 19.93 1.38 -4.40
C ARG A 78 18.76 1.85 -3.55
N ILE A 79 18.01 2.81 -4.08
CA ILE A 79 16.78 3.32 -3.45
C ILE A 79 15.61 2.97 -4.34
N GLY A 80 14.61 2.31 -3.77
CA GLY A 80 13.32 2.11 -4.41
C GLY A 80 12.30 3.04 -3.78
N GLU A 81 11.37 3.55 -4.57
CA GLU A 81 10.31 4.42 -4.05
C GLU A 81 8.95 3.81 -4.31
N ILE A 82 8.14 3.71 -3.26
CA ILE A 82 6.75 3.30 -3.37
C ILE A 82 5.97 4.52 -3.84
N LYS A 83 5.53 4.49 -5.12
CA LYS A 83 4.83 5.61 -5.74
C LYS A 83 3.32 5.53 -5.57
N ASN A 84 2.80 4.34 -5.35
CA ASN A 84 1.37 4.11 -5.19
C ASN A 84 1.19 2.87 -4.30
N LEU A 85 0.34 2.96 -3.32
CA LEU A 85 -0.04 1.83 -2.47
C LEU A 85 -1.50 2.04 -2.10
N ALA A 86 -2.37 1.16 -2.56
CA ALA A 86 -3.79 1.27 -2.32
C ALA A 86 -4.41 -0.05 -1.91
N VAL A 87 -5.38 0.03 -1.01
CA VAL A 87 -6.23 -1.09 -0.59
C VAL A 87 -7.67 -0.65 -0.87
N PRO A 88 -8.45 -1.44 -1.61
CA PRO A 88 -9.86 -1.10 -1.85
C PRO A 88 -10.59 -0.84 -0.53
N LEU A 89 -11.52 0.11 -0.54
CA LEU A 89 -12.20 0.54 0.68
C LEU A 89 -12.78 -0.61 1.49
N GLN A 90 -13.41 -1.59 0.82
CA GLN A 90 -14.03 -2.71 1.50
C GLN A 90 -13.03 -3.67 2.14
N TYR A 91 -11.75 -3.57 1.79
CA TYR A 91 -10.71 -4.44 2.32
C TYR A 91 -9.76 -3.73 3.28
N GLN A 92 -9.99 -2.46 3.56
CA GLN A 92 -9.13 -1.71 4.49
C GLN A 92 -9.28 -2.19 5.93
N ARG A 93 -8.25 -1.93 6.75
CA ARG A 93 -8.17 -2.30 8.16
C ARG A 93 -8.16 -3.81 8.41
N LYS A 94 -7.69 -4.59 7.44
CA LYS A 94 -7.54 -6.03 7.56
C LYS A 94 -6.08 -6.48 7.47
N GLY A 95 -5.15 -5.52 7.43
CA GLY A 95 -3.72 -5.83 7.38
C GLY A 95 -3.15 -6.04 5.98
N TYR A 96 -3.91 -5.82 4.92
CA TYR A 96 -3.42 -6.05 3.56
C TYR A 96 -2.32 -5.07 3.14
N GLY A 97 -2.44 -3.80 3.54
CA GLY A 97 -1.40 -2.82 3.25
C GLY A 97 -0.07 -3.19 3.90
N ARG A 98 -0.11 -3.62 5.15
CA ARG A 98 1.09 -4.09 5.85
C ARG A 98 1.69 -5.31 5.17
N GLN A 99 0.87 -6.27 4.77
CA GLN A 99 1.37 -7.47 4.09
C GLN A 99 1.99 -7.14 2.74
N MET A 100 1.43 -6.16 2.01
CA MET A 100 2.04 -5.70 0.77
C MET A 100 3.43 -5.09 1.05
N LEU A 101 3.56 -4.26 2.09
CA LEU A 101 4.86 -3.69 2.45
C LEU A 101 5.87 -4.77 2.82
N GLU A 102 5.45 -5.78 3.58
CA GLU A 102 6.32 -6.89 3.95
C GLU A 102 6.80 -7.67 2.71
N PHE A 103 5.89 -7.88 1.76
CA PHE A 103 6.24 -8.52 0.49
C PHE A 103 7.28 -7.69 -0.27
N LEU A 104 7.08 -6.37 -0.39
CA LEU A 104 8.02 -5.50 -1.10
C LEU A 104 9.40 -5.51 -0.45
N GLU A 105 9.45 -5.48 0.87
CA GLU A 105 10.72 -5.50 1.61
C GLU A 105 11.50 -6.77 1.34
N ALA A 106 10.82 -7.91 1.32
CA ALA A 106 11.46 -9.18 1.00
C ALA A 106 11.86 -9.25 -0.48
N TYR A 107 11.00 -8.79 -1.38
CA TYR A 107 11.23 -8.84 -2.81
C TYR A 107 12.43 -8.00 -3.23
N TYR A 108 12.59 -6.81 -2.60
CA TYR A 108 13.61 -5.85 -3.00
C TYR A 108 14.88 -5.87 -2.15
N ARG A 109 14.95 -6.74 -1.15
CA ARG A 109 16.06 -6.75 -0.18
C ARG A 109 17.45 -6.81 -0.82
N GLU A 110 17.58 -7.58 -1.91
CA GLU A 110 18.87 -7.71 -2.57
C GLU A 110 19.17 -6.53 -3.52
N ARG A 111 18.13 -5.84 -4.00
CA ARG A 111 18.29 -4.80 -4.99
C ARG A 111 18.36 -3.40 -4.38
N TYR A 112 17.58 -3.15 -3.36
CA TYR A 112 17.56 -1.84 -2.72
C TYR A 112 18.05 -1.90 -1.29
N ARG A 113 18.72 -0.81 -0.88
CA ARG A 113 19.13 -0.64 0.50
C ARG A 113 18.05 0.07 1.29
N THR A 114 17.24 0.87 0.63
CA THR A 114 16.21 1.71 1.23
C THR A 114 14.95 1.72 0.37
N LEU A 115 13.80 1.67 1.02
CA LEU A 115 12.53 2.01 0.40
C LEU A 115 12.08 3.37 0.91
N LEU A 116 11.69 4.25 -0.03
CA LEU A 116 11.09 5.53 0.26
C LEU A 116 9.60 5.48 -0.03
N VAL A 117 8.83 6.30 0.66
CA VAL A 117 7.42 6.54 0.31
C VAL A 117 7.10 8.00 0.63
N GLY A 118 6.45 8.68 -0.30
CA GLY A 118 5.97 10.04 -0.10
C GLY A 118 4.45 10.03 0.08
N THR A 119 3.96 10.82 1.03
CA THR A 119 2.53 10.89 1.32
C THR A 119 2.16 12.30 1.77
N GLY A 120 0.87 12.62 1.75
CA GLY A 120 0.38 13.85 2.34
C GLY A 120 0.59 13.86 3.86
N ASP A 121 0.56 15.05 4.44
CA ASP A 121 0.69 15.20 5.88
C ASP A 121 -0.63 14.87 6.56
N VAL A 122 -0.98 13.59 6.55
CA VAL A 122 -2.22 13.07 7.13
C VAL A 122 -1.84 12.12 8.26
N PRO A 123 -2.20 12.44 9.52
CA PRO A 123 -1.77 11.64 10.67
C PRO A 123 -2.07 10.16 10.55
N ARG A 124 -3.22 9.77 10.00
CA ARG A 124 -3.60 8.37 9.86
C ARG A 124 -2.64 7.61 8.94
N THR A 125 -2.28 8.21 7.80
CA THR A 125 -1.37 7.59 6.83
C THR A 125 0.05 7.54 7.39
N LEU A 126 0.50 8.63 8.01
CA LEU A 126 1.83 8.67 8.61
C LEU A 126 1.98 7.59 9.68
N ARG A 127 0.97 7.44 10.55
CA ARG A 127 1.00 6.40 11.58
C ARG A 127 1.03 5.00 10.99
N PHE A 128 0.31 4.77 9.89
CA PHE A 128 0.35 3.47 9.22
C PHE A 128 1.77 3.09 8.83
N TYR A 129 2.49 3.99 8.14
CA TYR A 129 3.86 3.73 7.73
C TYR A 129 4.81 3.61 8.93
N GLU A 130 4.65 4.46 9.92
CA GLU A 130 5.49 4.39 11.12
C GLU A 130 5.31 3.06 11.86
N ARG A 131 4.08 2.54 11.95
CA ARG A 131 3.82 1.22 12.53
C ARG A 131 4.42 0.09 11.71
N CYS A 132 4.62 0.30 10.42
CA CYS A 132 5.28 -0.69 9.56
C CYS A 132 6.80 -0.54 9.57
N GLY A 133 7.35 0.34 10.41
CA GLY A 133 8.79 0.46 10.58
C GLY A 133 9.43 1.56 9.75
N TYR A 134 8.64 2.40 9.09
CA TYR A 134 9.17 3.54 8.34
C TYR A 134 9.40 4.72 9.29
N VAL A 135 10.42 5.51 9.00
CA VAL A 135 10.73 6.71 9.78
C VAL A 135 10.68 7.92 8.86
N ARG A 136 10.31 9.08 9.41
CA ARG A 136 10.25 10.30 8.62
C ARG A 136 11.65 10.68 8.14
N SER A 137 11.72 11.09 6.89
CA SER A 137 12.98 11.44 6.23
C SER A 137 13.05 12.92 5.92
N HIS A 138 12.27 13.38 4.96
CA HIS A 138 12.30 14.76 4.51
C HIS A 138 10.95 15.20 3.99
N LEU A 139 10.86 16.46 3.60
CA LEU A 139 9.60 17.05 3.19
C LEU A 139 9.83 17.81 1.89
N ILE A 140 8.86 17.74 0.98
CA ILE A 140 8.86 18.59 -0.22
C ILE A 140 7.76 19.62 -0.05
N PRO A 141 8.11 20.89 0.25
CA PRO A 141 7.10 21.93 0.44
C PRO A 141 6.31 22.17 -0.83
N GLY A 142 5.00 22.36 -0.68
CA GLY A 142 4.13 22.72 -1.79
C GLY A 142 3.92 21.68 -2.86
N PHE A 143 4.33 20.43 -2.63
CA PHE A 143 4.27 19.41 -3.67
C PHE A 143 2.86 19.25 -4.25
N PHE A 144 1.85 19.16 -3.41
CA PHE A 144 0.48 18.91 -3.87
C PHE A 144 -0.15 20.14 -4.51
N THR A 145 0.23 21.33 -4.10
CA THR A 145 -0.26 22.56 -4.72
C THR A 145 0.45 22.87 -6.02
N ASP A 146 1.70 22.44 -6.17
CA ASP A 146 2.50 22.72 -7.36
C ASP A 146 2.27 21.74 -8.50
N HIS A 147 1.92 20.49 -8.18
CA HIS A 147 1.87 19.42 -9.19
C HIS A 147 0.48 18.96 -9.58
N TYR A 148 -0.54 19.25 -8.79
CA TYR A 148 -1.91 18.83 -9.08
C TYR A 148 -2.71 20.02 -9.60
N ASP A 149 -3.64 19.76 -10.53
CA ASP A 149 -4.43 20.81 -11.15
C ASP A 149 -5.68 21.19 -10.36
N HIS A 150 -5.88 20.58 -9.22
CA HIS A 150 -7.00 20.86 -8.31
C HIS A 150 -6.56 20.60 -6.87
N PRO A 151 -7.28 21.16 -5.88
CA PRO A 151 -6.94 20.87 -4.49
C PRO A 151 -7.15 19.40 -4.15
N ILE A 152 -6.17 18.81 -3.48
CA ILE A 152 -6.24 17.43 -3.02
C ILE A 152 -6.65 17.45 -1.56
N ILE A 153 -7.77 16.81 -1.25
CA ILE A 153 -8.33 16.79 0.12
C ILE A 153 -8.32 15.36 0.64
N GLU A 154 -7.71 15.15 1.80
CA GLU A 154 -7.74 13.87 2.50
C GLU A 154 -8.06 14.09 3.96
N ASP A 155 -8.98 13.31 4.51
CA ASP A 155 -9.43 13.40 5.90
C ASP A 155 -9.79 14.85 6.28
N GLY A 156 -10.46 15.57 5.36
CA GLY A 156 -10.89 16.94 5.59
C GLY A 156 -9.79 17.99 5.53
N ARG A 157 -8.56 17.61 5.13
CA ARG A 157 -7.43 18.54 5.03
C ARG A 157 -7.01 18.70 3.60
N GLN A 158 -6.70 19.95 3.20
CA GLN A 158 -6.05 20.16 1.92
C GLN A 158 -4.58 19.78 2.03
N LEU A 159 -4.12 18.91 1.15
CA LEU A 159 -2.71 18.53 1.10
C LEU A 159 -1.90 19.64 0.45
N VAL A 160 -0.77 19.98 1.06
CA VAL A 160 0.16 20.99 0.56
C VAL A 160 1.54 20.37 0.40
N ASP A 161 2.15 19.97 1.49
CA ASP A 161 3.50 19.40 1.49
C ASP A 161 3.45 17.88 1.37
N MET A 162 4.48 17.31 0.75
CA MET A 162 4.66 15.86 0.74
C MET A 162 5.67 15.49 1.83
N VAL A 163 5.28 14.56 2.71
CA VAL A 163 6.16 14.03 3.74
C VAL A 163 6.74 12.72 3.24
N TYR A 164 8.06 12.60 3.25
CA TYR A 164 8.73 11.36 2.89
C TYR A 164 9.10 10.57 4.12
N LEU A 165 8.88 9.26 4.03
CA LEU A 165 9.33 8.30 5.03
C LEU A 165 10.24 7.28 4.34
N LYS A 166 11.08 6.60 5.12
CA LYS A 166 11.99 5.60 4.59
C LYS A 166 12.12 4.42 5.54
N LYS A 167 12.49 3.30 4.96
CA LYS A 167 12.82 2.08 5.72
C LYS A 167 14.08 1.46 5.14
N SER A 168 15.04 1.13 6.00
CA SER A 168 16.23 0.38 5.59
C SER A 168 15.89 -1.09 5.42
N LEU A 169 16.37 -1.67 4.34
CA LEU A 169 16.13 -3.09 4.03
C LEU A 169 17.31 -3.98 4.44
#